data_e5572d3cc9f495f6638ae2fb08cfa311
#
_entry.id   e5572d3cc9f495f6638ae2fb08cfa311
#
_cell.length_a   1.000
_cell.length_b   1.000
_cell.length_c   1.000
_cell.angle_alpha   90.00
_cell.angle_beta   90.00
_cell.angle_gamma   90.00
#
_symmetry.space_group_name_H-M   'P 1'
#
loop_
_entity.id
_entity.type
_entity.pdbx_description
1 polymer ?
#
loop_
_entity_poly.entity_id
_entity_poly.type
_entity_poly.pdbx_seq_one_letter_code
_entity_poly.pdbx_strand_id
1 'polypeptide(L)'
;MLFGKLLPREGNFFEMFNQHAERIVEAARAFAQLVANYNDVQLREQYNRDVDNAERAADKVTHEVNRLIHKTFITPIDRDQIHKLINTMDDVADLIQDSAETMALYDVRQMTEEITRLTDLSVKCCERVKEAVSLLGKLANPATAEAALKTCEEIDRLESDADRVMRSAMSKLFREEPDVREVIKLKAIYELLETITDKCEDVANVIEGIVLENS
;
A
#
# COMPACT_ATOMS: atom_id res chain seq x y z
N MET A 1 -23.50 -32.77 -20.67
CA MET A 1 -22.90 -31.43 -20.45
C MET A 1 -23.22 -30.93 -19.06
N LEU A 2 -22.64 -31.56 -18.03
CA LEU A 2 -22.91 -31.19 -16.60
C LEU A 2 -21.63 -30.82 -15.83
N PHE A 3 -20.46 -30.84 -16.46
CA PHE A 3 -19.17 -30.57 -15.81
C PHE A 3 -18.71 -29.10 -15.86
N GLY A 4 -19.37 -28.24 -16.63
CA GLY A 4 -19.02 -26.82 -16.75
C GLY A 4 -19.43 -25.93 -15.56
N LYS A 5 -20.17 -26.45 -14.56
CA LYS A 5 -20.60 -25.71 -13.37
C LYS A 5 -19.77 -26.00 -12.12
N LEU A 6 -18.77 -26.89 -12.21
CA LEU A 6 -17.92 -27.32 -11.10
C LEU A 6 -16.49 -26.75 -11.14
N LEU A 7 -16.15 -26.00 -12.17
CA LEU A 7 -14.91 -25.21 -12.14
C LEU A 7 -15.13 -24.05 -11.18
N PRO A 8 -14.31 -23.92 -10.12
CA PRO A 8 -14.32 -22.72 -9.30
C PRO A 8 -14.15 -21.49 -10.21
N ARG A 9 -14.81 -20.42 -9.89
CA ARG A 9 -14.61 -19.15 -10.61
C ARG A 9 -13.20 -18.63 -10.24
N GLU A 10 -12.19 -19.04 -11.01
CA GLU A 10 -10.80 -18.57 -10.89
C GLU A 10 -10.70 -17.04 -10.91
N GLY A 11 -11.67 -16.37 -11.53
CA GLY A 11 -11.73 -14.91 -11.64
C GLY A 11 -11.98 -14.14 -10.35
N ASN A 12 -12.41 -14.79 -9.24
CA ASN A 12 -12.83 -14.03 -8.08
C ASN A 12 -11.65 -13.52 -7.23
N PHE A 13 -10.56 -14.27 -7.09
CA PHE A 13 -9.39 -13.84 -6.30
C PHE A 13 -8.68 -12.63 -6.94
N PHE A 14 -8.38 -12.69 -8.23
CA PHE A 14 -7.71 -11.59 -8.94
C PHE A 14 -8.58 -10.32 -8.98
N GLU A 15 -9.91 -10.47 -9.10
CA GLU A 15 -10.83 -9.34 -9.01
C GLU A 15 -10.80 -8.71 -7.62
N MET A 16 -10.77 -9.52 -6.56
CA MET A 16 -10.70 -9.04 -5.18
C MET A 16 -9.34 -8.37 -4.89
N PHE A 17 -8.23 -8.91 -5.39
CA PHE A 17 -6.93 -8.23 -5.30
C PHE A 17 -6.96 -6.86 -5.97
N ASN A 18 -7.56 -6.75 -7.16
CA ASN A 18 -7.71 -5.47 -7.84
C ASN A 18 -8.59 -4.49 -7.05
N GLN A 19 -9.68 -4.97 -6.45
CA GLN A 19 -10.53 -4.15 -5.58
C GLN A 19 -9.76 -3.64 -4.36
N HIS A 20 -8.97 -4.51 -3.72
CA HIS A 20 -8.15 -4.12 -2.59
C HIS A 20 -7.08 -3.08 -2.98
N ALA A 21 -6.36 -3.32 -4.09
CA ALA A 21 -5.36 -2.39 -4.60
C ALA A 21 -5.96 -1.01 -4.96
N GLU A 22 -7.23 -0.98 -5.42
CA GLU A 22 -7.95 0.28 -5.61
C GLU A 22 -8.16 1.04 -4.30
N ARG A 23 -8.52 0.33 -3.21
CA ARG A 23 -8.69 0.95 -1.88
C ARG A 23 -7.37 1.49 -1.32
N ILE A 24 -6.27 0.78 -1.52
CA ILE A 24 -4.93 1.29 -1.16
C ILE A 24 -4.64 2.63 -1.86
N VAL A 25 -4.89 2.72 -3.17
CA VAL A 25 -4.67 3.97 -3.92
C VAL A 25 -5.62 5.08 -3.45
N GLU A 26 -6.88 4.76 -3.14
CA GLU A 26 -7.83 5.71 -2.56
C GLU A 26 -7.34 6.25 -1.22
N ALA A 27 -6.88 5.38 -0.32
CA ALA A 27 -6.32 5.76 0.98
C ALA A 27 -5.09 6.67 0.81
N ALA A 28 -4.13 6.28 -0.06
CA ALA A 28 -2.93 7.04 -0.31
C ALA A 28 -3.22 8.44 -0.89
N ARG A 29 -4.18 8.54 -1.81
CA ARG A 29 -4.60 9.82 -2.38
C ARG A 29 -5.34 10.69 -1.38
N ALA A 30 -6.21 10.12 -0.54
CA ALA A 30 -6.88 10.83 0.55
C ALA A 30 -5.85 11.36 1.55
N PHE A 31 -4.84 10.55 1.91
CA PHE A 31 -3.74 10.95 2.76
C PHE A 31 -2.90 12.10 2.15
N ALA A 32 -2.63 12.05 0.85
CA ALA A 32 -1.94 13.15 0.17
C ALA A 32 -2.76 14.45 0.20
N GLN A 33 -4.09 14.37 0.05
CA GLN A 33 -4.96 15.52 0.23
C GLN A 33 -5.00 16.02 1.68
N LEU A 34 -4.95 15.12 2.66
CA LEU A 34 -4.79 15.47 4.08
C LEU A 34 -3.53 16.31 4.30
N VAL A 35 -2.38 15.84 3.81
CA VAL A 35 -1.10 16.53 3.94
C VAL A 35 -1.14 17.90 3.24
N ALA A 36 -1.66 17.96 2.02
CA ALA A 36 -1.73 19.20 1.23
C ALA A 36 -2.65 20.27 1.86
N ASN A 37 -3.69 19.85 2.60
CA ASN A 37 -4.70 20.74 3.18
C ASN A 37 -4.66 20.75 4.71
N TYR A 38 -3.56 20.36 5.32
CA TYR A 38 -3.47 20.06 6.76
C TYR A 38 -3.85 21.23 7.68
N ASN A 39 -3.62 22.45 7.24
CA ASN A 39 -3.94 23.67 8.00
C ASN A 39 -5.44 24.01 8.02
N ASP A 40 -6.23 23.47 7.09
CA ASP A 40 -7.69 23.62 7.09
C ASP A 40 -8.30 22.50 7.95
N VAL A 41 -8.87 22.88 9.10
CA VAL A 41 -9.42 21.91 10.06
C VAL A 41 -10.55 21.07 9.45
N GLN A 42 -11.41 21.67 8.63
CA GLN A 42 -12.56 20.96 8.03
C GLN A 42 -12.08 19.96 6.97
N LEU A 43 -11.16 20.36 6.10
CA LEU A 43 -10.59 19.48 5.09
C LEU A 43 -9.75 18.38 5.74
N ARG A 44 -8.97 18.69 6.78
CA ARG A 44 -8.20 17.69 7.54
C ARG A 44 -9.12 16.61 8.13
N GLU A 45 -10.22 16.99 8.78
CA GLU A 45 -11.18 16.03 9.30
C GLU A 45 -11.89 15.23 8.21
N GLN A 46 -12.18 15.86 7.06
CA GLN A 46 -12.75 15.17 5.92
C GLN A 46 -11.81 14.11 5.38
N TYR A 47 -10.56 14.47 5.08
CA TYR A 47 -9.60 13.53 4.49
C TYR A 47 -9.17 12.44 5.46
N ASN A 48 -9.12 12.69 6.77
CA ASN A 48 -8.97 11.62 7.76
C ASN A 48 -10.09 10.58 7.65
N ARG A 49 -11.35 11.04 7.55
CA ARG A 49 -12.49 10.12 7.35
C ARG A 49 -12.41 9.37 6.01
N ASP A 50 -11.89 10.02 4.97
CA ASP A 50 -11.74 9.39 3.66
C ASP A 50 -10.66 8.28 3.70
N VAL A 51 -9.56 8.50 4.41
CA VAL A 51 -8.54 7.47 4.70
C VAL A 51 -9.15 6.29 5.47
N ASP A 52 -9.83 6.55 6.58
CA ASP A 52 -10.51 5.51 7.39
C ASP A 52 -11.52 4.69 6.58
N ASN A 53 -12.28 5.35 5.70
CA ASN A 53 -13.27 4.66 4.87
C ASN A 53 -12.61 3.77 3.82
N ALA A 54 -11.49 4.20 3.25
CA ALA A 54 -10.75 3.42 2.27
C ALA A 54 -10.08 2.20 2.92
N GLU A 55 -9.44 2.35 4.09
CA GLU A 55 -8.88 1.24 4.87
C GLU A 55 -9.95 0.22 5.24
N ARG A 56 -11.06 0.64 5.86
CA ARG A 56 -12.18 -0.28 6.20
C ARG A 56 -12.77 -1.00 5.00
N ALA A 57 -12.70 -0.39 3.82
CA ALA A 57 -13.13 -1.03 2.59
C ALA A 57 -12.11 -2.07 2.10
N ALA A 58 -10.79 -1.83 2.31
CA ALA A 58 -9.72 -2.78 2.06
C ALA A 58 -9.81 -3.98 2.99
N ASP A 59 -9.91 -3.76 4.32
CA ASP A 59 -10.05 -4.79 5.35
C ASP A 59 -11.21 -5.77 5.06
N LYS A 60 -12.36 -5.24 4.61
CA LYS A 60 -13.48 -6.10 4.18
C LYS A 60 -13.08 -7.06 3.05
N VAL A 61 -12.32 -6.57 2.07
CA VAL A 61 -11.85 -7.42 0.97
C VAL A 61 -10.88 -8.46 1.48
N THR A 62 -9.95 -8.09 2.37
CA THR A 62 -9.02 -8.99 3.03
C THR A 62 -9.75 -10.10 3.78
N HIS A 63 -10.74 -9.77 4.57
CA HIS A 63 -11.58 -10.74 5.28
C HIS A 63 -12.35 -11.67 4.32
N GLU A 64 -12.84 -11.14 3.19
CA GLU A 64 -13.56 -11.93 2.19
C GLU A 64 -12.62 -12.89 1.45
N VAL A 65 -11.41 -12.46 1.07
CA VAL A 65 -10.39 -13.32 0.45
C VAL A 65 -10.00 -14.45 1.40
N ASN A 66 -9.67 -14.14 2.66
CA ASN A 66 -9.32 -15.13 3.68
C ASN A 66 -10.44 -16.15 3.90
N ARG A 67 -11.70 -15.71 3.92
CA ARG A 67 -12.85 -16.61 4.00
C ARG A 67 -13.01 -17.47 2.75
N LEU A 68 -12.74 -16.90 1.57
CA LEU A 68 -12.86 -17.60 0.29
C LEU A 68 -11.80 -18.69 0.13
N ILE A 69 -10.56 -18.46 0.56
CA ILE A 69 -9.48 -19.45 0.59
C ILE A 69 -9.94 -20.74 1.29
N HIS A 70 -10.58 -20.63 2.46
CA HIS A 70 -11.06 -21.79 3.21
C HIS A 70 -12.21 -22.54 2.55
N LYS A 71 -12.98 -21.89 1.67
CA LYS A 71 -14.14 -22.49 1.00
C LYS A 71 -13.85 -23.02 -0.40
N THR A 72 -12.70 -22.63 -0.98
CA THR A 72 -12.34 -22.99 -2.35
C THR A 72 -11.47 -24.24 -2.36
N PHE A 73 -11.85 -25.26 -3.13
CA PHE A 73 -11.07 -26.49 -3.21
C PHE A 73 -9.84 -26.38 -4.13
N ILE A 74 -9.98 -25.69 -5.25
CA ILE A 74 -8.88 -25.43 -6.19
C ILE A 74 -8.74 -23.90 -6.33
N THR A 75 -7.54 -23.38 -6.09
CA THR A 75 -7.20 -21.96 -6.21
C THR A 75 -6.36 -21.70 -7.46
N PRO A 76 -6.43 -20.50 -8.07
CA PRO A 76 -5.71 -20.19 -9.32
C PRO A 76 -4.18 -20.12 -9.14
N ILE A 77 -3.72 -19.82 -7.94
CA ILE A 77 -2.32 -19.82 -7.49
C ILE A 77 -2.25 -20.48 -6.11
N ASP A 78 -1.06 -20.70 -5.60
CA ASP A 78 -0.88 -21.30 -4.28
C ASP A 78 -1.63 -20.56 -3.17
N ARG A 79 -2.21 -21.30 -2.22
CA ARG A 79 -3.03 -20.73 -1.14
C ARG A 79 -2.24 -19.85 -0.20
N ASP A 80 -1.00 -20.23 0.09
CA ASP A 80 -0.12 -19.46 0.97
C ASP A 80 0.30 -18.16 0.29
N GLN A 81 0.46 -18.18 -1.05
CA GLN A 81 0.69 -16.97 -1.84
C GLN A 81 -0.51 -16.03 -1.83
N ILE A 82 -1.74 -16.56 -1.99
CA ILE A 82 -2.96 -15.75 -1.90
C ILE A 82 -3.07 -15.09 -0.54
N HIS A 83 -2.88 -15.88 0.53
CA HIS A 83 -2.94 -15.39 1.91
C HIS A 83 -1.86 -14.34 2.18
N LYS A 84 -0.63 -14.61 1.76
CA LYS A 84 0.48 -13.69 1.95
C LYS A 84 0.25 -12.38 1.20
N LEU A 85 -0.17 -12.46 -0.08
CA LEU A 85 -0.41 -11.26 -0.90
C LEU A 85 -1.47 -10.35 -0.28
N ILE A 86 -2.65 -10.90 0.04
CA ILE A 86 -3.75 -10.06 0.54
C ILE A 86 -3.40 -9.41 1.91
N ASN A 87 -2.73 -10.14 2.81
CA ASN A 87 -2.37 -9.57 4.11
C ASN A 87 -1.23 -8.53 3.98
N THR A 88 -0.23 -8.76 3.11
CA THR A 88 0.80 -7.73 2.87
C THR A 88 0.22 -6.48 2.20
N MET A 89 -0.79 -6.63 1.35
CA MET A 89 -1.54 -5.50 0.79
C MET A 89 -2.34 -4.75 1.86
N ASP A 90 -2.91 -5.47 2.83
CA ASP A 90 -3.65 -4.90 3.95
C ASP A 90 -2.72 -4.06 4.85
N ASP A 91 -1.52 -4.57 5.16
CA ASP A 91 -0.49 -3.83 5.91
C ASP A 91 -0.21 -2.44 5.31
N VAL A 92 -0.29 -2.28 3.97
CA VAL A 92 -0.10 -0.97 3.31
C VAL A 92 -1.25 -0.02 3.64
N ALA A 93 -2.50 -0.49 3.59
CA ALA A 93 -3.67 0.33 3.92
C ALA A 93 -3.66 0.75 5.39
N ASP A 94 -3.35 -0.18 6.30
CA ASP A 94 -3.23 0.05 7.74
C ASP A 94 -2.19 1.12 8.06
N LEU A 95 -1.01 1.04 7.44
CA LEU A 95 0.07 2.03 7.66
C LEU A 95 -0.29 3.43 7.18
N ILE A 96 -1.05 3.55 6.10
CA ILE A 96 -1.55 4.85 5.64
C ILE A 96 -2.51 5.44 6.68
N GLN A 97 -3.42 4.63 7.24
CA GLN A 97 -4.32 5.04 8.31
C GLN A 97 -3.54 5.40 9.58
N ASP A 98 -2.64 4.54 10.04
CA ASP A 98 -1.79 4.77 11.21
C ASP A 98 -1.00 6.08 11.09
N SER A 99 -0.52 6.41 9.89
CA SER A 99 0.18 7.66 9.62
C SER A 99 -0.74 8.88 9.81
N ALA A 100 -1.96 8.83 9.29
CA ALA A 100 -2.96 9.89 9.44
C ALA A 100 -3.38 10.06 10.92
N GLU A 101 -3.64 8.95 11.61
CA GLU A 101 -4.00 8.96 13.04
C GLU A 101 -2.85 9.48 13.91
N THR A 102 -1.61 9.04 13.65
CA THR A 102 -0.44 9.48 14.42
C THR A 102 -0.18 10.98 14.26
N MET A 103 -0.34 11.52 13.05
CA MET A 103 -0.24 12.97 12.83
C MET A 103 -1.26 13.75 13.66
N ALA A 104 -2.49 13.24 13.77
CA ALA A 104 -3.54 13.84 14.59
C ALA A 104 -3.25 13.71 16.10
N LEU A 105 -2.87 12.51 16.56
CA LEU A 105 -2.54 12.21 17.96
C LEU A 105 -1.36 13.03 18.49
N TYR A 106 -0.36 13.26 17.65
CA TYR A 106 0.83 14.02 18.02
C TYR A 106 0.66 15.53 17.91
N ASP A 107 -0.52 15.99 17.50
CA ASP A 107 -0.79 17.42 17.25
C ASP A 107 0.31 18.02 16.34
N VAL A 108 0.56 17.37 15.20
CA VAL A 108 1.49 17.87 14.20
C VAL A 108 0.94 19.18 13.65
N ARG A 109 1.72 20.26 13.69
CA ARG A 109 1.25 21.61 13.33
C ARG A 109 1.80 22.12 12.02
N GLN A 110 2.91 21.56 11.57
CA GLN A 110 3.58 22.01 10.35
C GLN A 110 3.87 20.82 9.45
N MET A 111 3.43 20.95 8.21
CA MET A 111 3.82 20.02 7.16
C MET A 111 5.18 20.41 6.63
N THR A 112 6.16 19.54 6.82
CA THR A 112 7.50 19.73 6.27
C THR A 112 7.54 19.36 4.80
N GLU A 113 8.53 19.86 4.06
CA GLU A 113 8.76 19.45 2.67
C GLU A 113 9.01 17.92 2.59
N GLU A 114 9.69 17.38 3.60
CA GLU A 114 10.02 15.96 3.68
C GLU A 114 8.76 15.09 3.86
N ILE A 115 7.78 15.51 4.69
CA ILE A 115 6.47 14.83 4.80
C ILE A 115 5.77 14.80 3.45
N THR A 116 5.69 15.95 2.79
CA THR A 116 5.06 16.04 1.47
C THR A 116 5.74 15.13 0.45
N ARG A 117 7.06 15.12 0.43
CA ARG A 117 7.84 14.31 -0.51
C ARG A 117 7.69 12.81 -0.26
N LEU A 118 7.73 12.37 0.99
CA LEU A 118 7.50 10.97 1.37
C LEU A 118 6.07 10.54 1.02
N THR A 119 5.08 11.40 1.28
CA THR A 119 3.68 11.14 0.90
C THR A 119 3.53 10.97 -0.62
N ASP A 120 4.16 11.82 -1.42
CA ASP A 120 4.12 11.71 -2.89
C ASP A 120 4.76 10.40 -3.38
N LEU A 121 5.84 9.93 -2.75
CA LEU A 121 6.47 8.66 -3.06
C LEU A 121 5.57 7.49 -2.67
N SER A 122 4.92 7.54 -1.50
CA SER A 122 3.95 6.53 -1.06
C SER A 122 2.78 6.39 -2.06
N VAL A 123 2.22 7.52 -2.55
CA VAL A 123 1.16 7.48 -3.58
C VAL A 123 1.65 6.78 -4.85
N LYS A 124 2.86 7.09 -5.32
CA LYS A 124 3.42 6.47 -6.52
C LYS A 124 3.66 4.97 -6.33
N CYS A 125 4.19 4.55 -5.16
CA CYS A 125 4.33 3.13 -4.83
C CYS A 125 2.99 2.41 -4.85
N CYS A 126 1.95 2.95 -4.21
CA CYS A 126 0.62 2.37 -4.20
C CYS A 126 0.02 2.25 -5.61
N GLU A 127 0.25 3.24 -6.48
CA GLU A 127 -0.18 3.18 -7.89
C GLU A 127 0.55 2.08 -8.67
N ARG A 128 1.85 1.86 -8.42
CA ARG A 128 2.61 0.75 -9.01
C ARG A 128 2.16 -0.60 -8.47
N VAL A 129 1.89 -0.71 -7.14
CA VAL A 129 1.29 -1.92 -6.56
C VAL A 129 -0.02 -2.28 -7.28
N LYS A 130 -0.92 -1.32 -7.45
CA LYS A 130 -2.17 -1.54 -8.20
C LYS A 130 -1.91 -2.03 -9.63
N GLU A 131 -0.93 -1.46 -10.32
CA GLU A 131 -0.57 -1.90 -11.67
C GLU A 131 -0.05 -3.33 -11.67
N ALA A 132 0.92 -3.68 -10.82
CA ALA A 132 1.47 -5.03 -10.71
C ALA A 132 0.38 -6.07 -10.39
N VAL A 133 -0.50 -5.78 -9.42
CA VAL A 133 -1.64 -6.64 -9.06
C VAL A 133 -2.57 -6.87 -10.25
N SER A 134 -2.82 -5.86 -11.08
CA SER A 134 -3.71 -5.96 -12.25
C SER A 134 -3.20 -6.93 -13.33
N LEU A 135 -1.93 -7.27 -13.31
CA LEU A 135 -1.29 -8.17 -14.25
C LEU A 135 -1.37 -9.64 -13.83
N LEU A 136 -1.59 -9.92 -12.53
CA LEU A 136 -1.57 -11.29 -11.97
C LEU A 136 -2.53 -12.26 -12.64
N GLY A 137 -3.72 -11.80 -13.02
CA GLY A 137 -4.72 -12.64 -13.71
C GLY A 137 -4.37 -13.02 -15.16
N LYS A 138 -3.20 -12.60 -15.69
CA LYS A 138 -2.81 -12.74 -17.10
C LYS A 138 -1.38 -13.24 -17.29
N LEU A 139 -0.79 -13.87 -16.27
CA LEU A 139 0.62 -14.30 -16.27
C LEU A 139 0.96 -15.38 -17.29
N ALA A 140 -0.04 -16.12 -17.80
CA ALA A 140 0.16 -17.06 -18.91
C ALA A 140 0.72 -16.40 -20.18
N ASN A 141 0.66 -15.06 -20.29
CA ASN A 141 1.29 -14.31 -21.36
C ASN A 141 2.69 -13.84 -20.90
N PRO A 142 3.80 -14.29 -21.54
CA PRO A 142 5.16 -13.92 -21.14
C PRO A 142 5.41 -12.41 -21.10
N ALA A 143 4.83 -11.64 -22.02
CA ALA A 143 4.96 -10.18 -22.02
C ALA A 143 4.27 -9.53 -20.80
N THR A 144 3.20 -10.15 -20.28
CA THR A 144 2.53 -9.68 -19.05
C THR A 144 3.36 -10.01 -17.83
N ALA A 145 3.97 -11.21 -17.77
CA ALA A 145 4.88 -11.59 -16.70
C ALA A 145 6.09 -10.63 -16.63
N GLU A 146 6.72 -10.35 -17.79
CA GLU A 146 7.82 -9.38 -17.87
C GLU A 146 7.40 -7.97 -17.42
N ALA A 147 6.20 -7.51 -17.83
CA ALA A 147 5.66 -6.22 -17.40
C ALA A 147 5.43 -6.17 -15.88
N ALA A 148 4.95 -7.26 -15.26
CA ALA A 148 4.76 -7.35 -13.82
C ALA A 148 6.10 -7.22 -13.08
N LEU A 149 7.13 -7.98 -13.49
CA LEU A 149 8.48 -7.89 -12.90
C LEU A 149 9.06 -6.47 -13.02
N LYS A 150 8.91 -5.85 -14.20
CA LYS A 150 9.37 -4.47 -14.39
C LYS A 150 8.65 -3.48 -13.47
N THR A 151 7.34 -3.68 -13.23
CA THR A 151 6.59 -2.83 -12.30
C THR A 151 7.09 -3.02 -10.86
N CYS A 152 7.46 -4.24 -10.46
CA CYS A 152 8.09 -4.52 -9.17
C CYS A 152 9.43 -3.80 -9.03
N GLU A 153 10.31 -3.84 -10.05
CA GLU A 153 11.55 -3.06 -10.06
C GLU A 153 11.32 -1.53 -9.92
N GLU A 154 10.21 -1.01 -10.44
CA GLU A 154 9.86 0.40 -10.26
C GLU A 154 9.45 0.70 -8.82
N ILE A 155 8.79 -0.23 -8.11
CA ILE A 155 8.47 -0.11 -6.69
C ILE A 155 9.75 -0.06 -5.85
N ASP A 156 10.71 -0.97 -6.07
CA ASP A 156 11.99 -0.99 -5.36
C ASP A 156 12.76 0.33 -5.51
N ARG A 157 12.72 0.92 -6.71
CA ARG A 157 13.35 2.23 -6.93
C ARG A 157 12.67 3.35 -6.16
N LEU A 158 11.34 3.33 -6.08
CA LEU A 158 10.57 4.34 -5.33
C LEU A 158 10.80 4.20 -3.82
N GLU A 159 10.87 2.96 -3.30
CA GLU A 159 11.28 2.67 -1.91
C GLU A 159 12.68 3.24 -1.64
N SER A 160 13.68 2.92 -2.47
CA SER A 160 15.05 3.43 -2.33
C SER A 160 15.12 4.96 -2.37
N ASP A 161 14.24 5.62 -3.13
CA ASP A 161 14.11 7.07 -3.13
C ASP A 161 13.50 7.59 -1.82
N ALA A 162 12.50 6.89 -1.24
CA ALA A 162 11.88 7.24 0.02
C ALA A 162 12.86 7.08 1.20
N ASP A 163 13.61 5.97 1.25
CA ASP A 163 14.67 5.73 2.25
C ASP A 163 15.71 6.86 2.24
N ARG A 164 16.14 7.31 1.04
CA ARG A 164 17.07 8.44 0.93
C ARG A 164 16.48 9.74 1.44
N VAL A 165 15.20 10.00 1.17
CA VAL A 165 14.50 11.19 1.69
C VAL A 165 14.40 11.12 3.20
N MET A 166 13.97 9.99 3.76
CA MET A 166 13.83 9.77 5.20
C MET A 166 15.18 9.94 5.91
N ARG A 167 16.27 9.33 5.43
CA ARG A 167 17.62 9.48 6.04
C ARG A 167 18.10 10.92 6.02
N SER A 168 17.86 11.65 4.92
CA SER A 168 18.19 13.07 4.83
C SER A 168 17.35 13.91 5.80
N ALA A 169 16.05 13.64 5.88
CA ALA A 169 15.11 14.28 6.81
C ALA A 169 15.54 14.07 8.26
N MET A 170 15.88 12.83 8.64
CA MET A 170 16.40 12.49 9.98
C MET A 170 17.67 13.26 10.31
N SER A 171 18.63 13.31 9.38
CA SER A 171 19.90 14.01 9.59
C SER A 171 19.68 15.52 9.81
N LYS A 172 18.79 16.14 9.06
CA LYS A 172 18.40 17.54 9.20
C LYS A 172 17.69 17.78 10.54
N LEU A 173 16.67 16.94 10.85
CA LEU A 173 15.87 17.02 12.06
C LEU A 173 16.75 17.02 13.33
N PHE A 174 17.67 16.07 13.45
CA PHE A 174 18.53 15.95 14.64
C PHE A 174 19.61 17.05 14.75
N ARG A 175 19.91 17.77 13.69
CA ARG A 175 20.89 18.85 13.70
C ARG A 175 20.27 20.24 13.92
N GLU A 176 19.05 20.43 13.42
CA GLU A 176 18.49 21.77 13.25
C GLU A 176 17.29 22.04 14.15
N GLU A 177 16.55 21.00 14.57
CA GLU A 177 15.36 21.16 15.40
C GLU A 177 15.74 21.29 16.90
N PRO A 178 15.49 22.44 17.52
CA PRO A 178 15.83 22.66 18.93
C PRO A 178 14.81 22.07 19.90
N ASP A 179 13.55 21.86 19.47
CA ASP A 179 12.51 21.30 20.34
C ASP A 179 12.51 19.77 20.26
N VAL A 180 12.92 19.14 21.36
CA VAL A 180 12.97 17.67 21.48
C VAL A 180 11.60 17.02 21.24
N ARG A 181 10.49 17.69 21.56
CA ARG A 181 9.15 17.15 21.29
C ARG A 181 8.87 17.09 19.78
N GLU A 182 9.26 18.14 19.06
CA GLU A 182 9.13 18.14 17.58
C GLU A 182 10.06 17.11 16.96
N VAL A 183 11.29 16.92 17.49
CA VAL A 183 12.17 15.83 17.05
C VAL A 183 11.49 14.46 17.20
N ILE A 184 10.86 14.18 18.36
CA ILE A 184 10.18 12.90 18.61
C ILE A 184 9.00 12.71 17.64
N LYS A 185 8.16 13.74 17.46
CA LYS A 185 7.00 13.69 16.59
C LYS A 185 7.39 13.45 15.13
N LEU A 186 8.27 14.32 14.60
CA LEU A 186 8.65 14.27 13.17
C LEU A 186 9.44 13.01 12.86
N LYS A 187 10.30 12.53 13.79
CA LYS A 187 10.97 11.25 13.63
C LYS A 187 9.97 10.12 13.40
N ALA A 188 8.96 10.01 14.28
CA ALA A 188 7.95 8.95 14.16
C ALA A 188 7.14 9.05 12.84
N ILE A 189 6.82 10.27 12.40
CA ILE A 189 6.09 10.48 11.14
C ILE A 189 6.96 10.10 9.93
N TYR A 190 8.23 10.50 9.90
CA TYR A 190 9.12 10.14 8.78
C TYR A 190 9.32 8.63 8.67
N GLU A 191 9.48 7.94 9.82
CA GLU A 191 9.59 6.48 9.87
C GLU A 191 8.31 5.80 9.37
N LEU A 192 7.12 6.24 9.81
CA LEU A 192 5.86 5.69 9.33
C LEU A 192 5.66 5.87 7.82
N LEU A 193 5.98 7.06 7.30
CA LEU A 193 5.81 7.35 5.87
C LEU A 193 6.75 6.53 4.99
N GLU A 194 7.96 6.29 5.44
CA GLU A 194 8.91 5.41 4.72
C GLU A 194 8.46 3.95 4.82
N THR A 195 7.97 3.48 5.97
CA THR A 195 7.45 2.12 6.13
C THR A 195 6.29 1.81 5.17
N ILE A 196 5.51 2.81 4.70
CA ILE A 196 4.50 2.59 3.66
C ILE A 196 5.16 2.11 2.35
N THR A 197 6.27 2.72 1.96
CA THR A 197 6.98 2.33 0.72
C THR A 197 7.68 0.98 0.88
N ASP A 198 8.26 0.70 2.06
CA ASP A 198 8.77 -0.62 2.44
C ASP A 198 7.70 -1.71 2.28
N LYS A 199 6.49 -1.46 2.75
CA LYS A 199 5.39 -2.43 2.62
C LYS A 199 4.93 -2.60 1.17
N CYS A 200 5.01 -1.56 0.36
CA CYS A 200 4.78 -1.70 -1.09
C CYS A 200 5.85 -2.58 -1.74
N GLU A 201 7.12 -2.51 -1.30
CA GLU A 201 8.20 -3.41 -1.73
C GLU A 201 7.91 -4.85 -1.28
N ASP A 202 7.46 -5.06 -0.03
CA ASP A 202 7.04 -6.38 0.45
C ASP A 202 5.94 -6.99 -0.45
N VAL A 203 4.97 -6.18 -0.91
CA VAL A 203 3.96 -6.63 -1.89
C VAL A 203 4.60 -6.99 -3.22
N ALA A 204 5.54 -6.17 -3.72
CA ALA A 204 6.27 -6.45 -4.96
C ALA A 204 7.04 -7.76 -4.87
N ASN A 205 7.73 -8.04 -3.78
CA ASN A 205 8.46 -9.29 -3.52
C ASN A 205 7.51 -10.52 -3.55
N VAL A 206 6.30 -10.39 -3.01
CA VAL A 206 5.29 -11.47 -3.10
C VAL A 206 4.84 -11.67 -4.55
N ILE A 207 4.59 -10.59 -5.28
CA ILE A 207 4.19 -10.63 -6.69
C ILE A 207 5.28 -11.27 -7.55
N GLU A 208 6.55 -10.92 -7.35
CA GLU A 208 7.68 -11.54 -8.04
C GLU A 208 7.71 -13.05 -7.84
N GLY A 209 7.55 -13.52 -6.59
CA GLY A 209 7.45 -14.95 -6.30
C GLY A 209 6.31 -15.63 -7.06
N ILE A 210 5.12 -15.00 -7.11
CA ILE A 210 3.98 -15.51 -7.86
C ILE A 210 4.29 -15.57 -9.36
N VAL A 211 4.90 -14.54 -9.92
CA VAL A 211 5.24 -14.48 -11.36
C VAL A 211 6.24 -15.58 -11.72
N LEU A 212 7.31 -15.75 -10.92
CA LEU A 212 8.36 -16.75 -11.20
C LEU A 212 7.85 -18.20 -11.11
N GLU A 213 6.83 -18.47 -10.32
CA GLU A 213 6.24 -19.81 -10.17
C GLU A 213 5.15 -20.09 -11.22
N ASN A 214 4.57 -19.07 -11.87
CA ASN A 214 3.41 -19.21 -12.76
C ASN A 214 3.63 -18.72 -14.19
N SER A 215 4.86 -18.36 -14.58
CA SER A 215 5.23 -17.88 -15.92
C SER A 215 5.97 -18.91 -16.78
#